data_903c87f60282e5119c70ea079b559388
#
_entry.id   903c87f60282e5119c70ea079b559388
#
_cell.length_a   1.000
_cell.length_b   1.000
_cell.length_c   1.000
_cell.angle_alpha   90.00
_cell.angle_beta   90.00
_cell.angle_gamma   90.00
#
_symmetry.space_group_name_H-M   'P 1'
#
loop_
_entity.id
_entity.type
_entity.pdbx_description
1 polymer ?
#
loop_
_entity_poly.entity_id
_entity_poly.type
_entity_poly.pdbx_seq_one_letter_code
_entity_poly.pdbx_strand_id
1 'polypeptide(L)'
;MRLTAQDLRDMNILKYYRLTRKWACKTYGLTDADLELLIYLDHKGRFTRNEFIEGAYTYSWDKKRWEKLRSAGWIEVWRHRNRTSIKYSVFKTSFKCSQLITRIYRVLLGEEDLPVSERSTFFNNKSYTDKVYNKAIDDMIKDNTR
;
A
#
# COMPACT_ATOMS: atom_id res chain seq x y z
N MET A 1 2.18 -11.08 -20.80
CA MET A 1 1.47 -12.26 -20.29
C MET A 1 0.32 -11.77 -19.40
N ARG A 2 -0.88 -12.22 -19.63
CA ARG A 2 -2.03 -11.86 -18.82
C ARG A 2 -2.26 -12.89 -17.72
N LEU A 3 -2.58 -12.43 -16.52
CA LEU A 3 -3.01 -13.30 -15.44
C LEU A 3 -4.43 -13.83 -15.74
N THR A 4 -4.63 -15.10 -15.44
CA THR A 4 -5.95 -15.73 -15.58
C THR A 4 -6.64 -15.80 -14.20
N ALA A 5 -7.93 -16.11 -14.21
CA ALA A 5 -8.66 -16.34 -12.96
C ALA A 5 -8.05 -17.50 -12.15
N GLN A 6 -7.57 -18.52 -12.85
CA GLN A 6 -6.92 -19.66 -12.18
C GLN A 6 -5.60 -19.24 -11.51
N ASP A 7 -4.81 -18.40 -12.19
CA ASP A 7 -3.58 -17.87 -11.58
C ASP A 7 -3.86 -17.16 -10.26
N LEU A 8 -4.91 -16.34 -10.19
CA LEU A 8 -5.28 -15.64 -8.96
C LEU A 8 -5.73 -16.60 -7.87
N ARG A 9 -6.44 -17.66 -8.23
CA ARG A 9 -6.83 -18.69 -7.26
C ARG A 9 -5.62 -19.41 -6.69
N ASP A 10 -4.69 -19.79 -7.56
CA ASP A 10 -3.48 -20.52 -7.17
C ASP A 10 -2.58 -19.67 -6.26
N MET A 11 -2.55 -18.37 -6.46
CA MET A 11 -1.80 -17.42 -5.63
C MET A 11 -2.41 -17.20 -4.25
N ASN A 12 -3.65 -17.63 -4.02
CA ASN A 12 -4.39 -17.35 -2.78
C ASN A 12 -4.36 -15.86 -2.41
N ILE A 13 -4.63 -15.03 -3.42
CA ILE A 13 -4.34 -13.60 -3.40
C ILE A 13 -5.02 -12.86 -2.25
N LEU A 14 -6.27 -13.22 -1.93
CA LEU A 14 -7.02 -12.50 -0.91
C LEU A 14 -6.43 -12.71 0.49
N LYS A 15 -6.04 -13.93 0.81
CA LYS A 15 -5.43 -14.26 2.10
C LYS A 15 -4.11 -13.52 2.29
N TYR A 16 -3.23 -13.60 1.31
CA TYR A 16 -1.91 -13.00 1.40
C TYR A 16 -1.95 -11.48 1.28
N TYR A 17 -2.86 -10.94 0.47
CA TYR A 17 -3.06 -9.49 0.39
C TYR A 17 -3.51 -8.92 1.73
N ARG A 18 -4.47 -9.54 2.38
CA ARG A 18 -4.97 -9.08 3.68
C ARG A 18 -3.86 -9.05 4.73
N LEU A 19 -3.06 -10.11 4.78
CA LEU A 19 -1.93 -10.21 5.71
C LEU A 19 -0.88 -9.12 5.42
N THR A 20 -0.51 -8.96 4.16
CA THR A 20 0.47 -7.97 3.72
C THR A 20 -0.03 -6.55 3.99
N ARG A 21 -1.30 -6.28 3.74
CA ARG A 21 -1.93 -5.00 4.02
C ARG A 21 -1.88 -4.69 5.52
N LYS A 22 -2.20 -5.65 6.36
CA LYS A 22 -2.13 -5.47 7.82
C LYS A 22 -0.72 -5.13 8.27
N TRP A 23 0.26 -5.84 7.75
CA TRP A 23 1.66 -5.54 8.03
C TRP A 23 2.02 -4.11 7.60
N ALA A 24 1.70 -3.73 6.38
CA ALA A 24 2.04 -2.41 5.86
C ALA A 24 1.36 -1.28 6.63
N CYS A 25 0.07 -1.42 6.91
CA CYS A 25 -0.68 -0.41 7.65
C CYS A 25 -0.16 -0.25 9.08
N LYS A 26 0.12 -1.34 9.75
CA LYS A 26 0.63 -1.31 11.13
C LYS A 26 2.06 -0.75 11.19
N THR A 27 2.89 -1.11 10.22
CA THR A 27 4.29 -0.66 10.15
C THR A 27 4.38 0.85 9.91
N TYR A 28 3.55 1.39 9.03
CA TYR A 28 3.69 2.76 8.55
C TYR A 28 2.58 3.70 9.04
N GLY A 29 1.70 3.23 9.90
CA GLY A 29 0.64 4.08 10.45
C GLY A 29 -0.41 4.51 9.42
N LEU A 30 -0.70 3.65 8.47
CA LEU A 30 -1.71 3.89 7.43
C LEU A 30 -3.02 3.18 7.78
N THR A 31 -4.14 3.74 7.32
CA THR A 31 -5.41 3.01 7.31
C THR A 31 -5.51 2.15 6.05
N ASP A 32 -6.41 1.19 6.04
CA ASP A 32 -6.65 0.37 4.84
C ASP A 32 -7.04 1.23 3.64
N ALA A 33 -7.88 2.24 3.86
CA ALA A 33 -8.30 3.17 2.81
C ALA A 33 -7.13 4.03 2.31
N ASP A 34 -6.23 4.47 3.21
CA ASP A 34 -5.03 5.21 2.83
C ASP A 34 -4.15 4.38 1.89
N LEU A 35 -3.91 3.13 2.24
CA LEU A 35 -3.06 2.25 1.44
C LEU A 35 -3.66 1.96 0.08
N GLU A 36 -4.95 1.64 0.02
CA GLU A 36 -5.64 1.39 -1.26
C GLU A 36 -5.59 2.62 -2.17
N LEU A 37 -5.78 3.80 -1.61
CA LEU A 37 -5.69 5.04 -2.37
C LEU A 37 -4.28 5.28 -2.90
N LEU A 38 -3.25 5.03 -2.09
CA LEU A 38 -1.86 5.15 -2.52
C LEU A 38 -1.51 4.17 -3.64
N ILE A 39 -2.00 2.94 -3.58
CA ILE A 39 -1.82 1.96 -4.65
C ILE A 39 -2.46 2.45 -5.95
N TYR A 40 -3.67 2.98 -5.87
CA TYR A 40 -4.36 3.57 -7.01
C TYR A 40 -3.55 4.73 -7.63
N LEU A 41 -3.07 5.64 -6.79
CA LEU A 41 -2.31 6.80 -7.24
C LEU A 41 -0.94 6.43 -7.82
N ASP A 42 -0.27 5.46 -7.22
CA ASP A 42 1.01 4.96 -7.72
C ASP A 42 0.85 4.36 -9.12
N HIS A 43 -0.21 3.60 -9.33
CA HIS A 43 -0.55 3.05 -10.65
C HIS A 43 -0.87 4.15 -11.66
N LYS A 44 -1.58 5.18 -11.24
CA LYS A 44 -1.93 6.32 -12.10
C LYS A 44 -0.70 7.13 -12.50
N GLY A 45 0.29 7.24 -11.64
CA GLY A 45 1.52 7.99 -11.86
C GLY A 45 1.40 9.42 -11.36
N ARG A 46 1.30 10.39 -12.27
CA ARG A 46 1.16 11.80 -11.92
C ARG A 46 -0.30 12.21 -11.85
N PHE A 47 -0.65 13.04 -10.88
CA PHE A 47 -2.05 13.39 -10.64
C PHE A 47 -2.18 14.80 -10.06
N THR A 48 -3.34 15.41 -10.27
CA THR A 48 -3.72 16.67 -9.64
C THR A 48 -4.53 16.39 -8.36
N ARG A 49 -4.74 17.42 -7.55
CA ARG A 49 -5.60 17.28 -6.37
C ARG A 49 -7.01 16.83 -6.74
N ASN A 50 -7.55 17.31 -7.87
CA ASN A 50 -8.87 16.89 -8.33
C ASN A 50 -8.90 15.40 -8.67
N GLU A 51 -7.85 14.88 -9.29
CA GLU A 51 -7.73 13.45 -9.59
C GLU A 51 -7.60 12.61 -8.32
N PHE A 52 -6.96 13.14 -7.27
CA PHE A 52 -6.96 12.51 -5.95
C PHE A 52 -8.39 12.41 -5.39
N ILE A 53 -9.16 13.49 -5.47
CA ILE A 53 -10.54 13.53 -5.01
C ILE A 53 -11.38 12.50 -5.78
N GLU A 54 -11.21 12.40 -7.10
CA GLU A 54 -11.88 11.42 -7.94
C GLU A 54 -11.51 9.99 -7.56
N GLY A 55 -10.23 9.73 -7.31
CA GLY A 55 -9.75 8.43 -6.84
C GLY A 55 -10.31 8.05 -5.48
N ALA A 56 -10.56 9.04 -4.63
CA ALA A 56 -11.17 8.86 -3.32
C ALA A 56 -12.71 8.78 -3.37
N TYR A 57 -13.30 8.76 -4.56
CA TYR A 57 -14.74 8.82 -4.74
C TYR A 57 -15.49 7.67 -4.05
N THR A 58 -14.90 6.49 -4.03
CA THR A 58 -15.48 5.33 -3.34
C THR A 58 -15.32 5.41 -1.81
N TYR A 59 -14.52 6.37 -1.34
CA TYR A 59 -14.34 6.70 0.07
C TYR A 59 -14.85 8.11 0.26
N SER A 60 -15.35 8.47 1.42
CA SER A 60 -15.71 9.86 1.67
C SER A 60 -14.48 10.76 1.48
N TRP A 61 -14.62 11.82 0.69
CA TRP A 61 -13.56 12.81 0.56
C TRP A 61 -13.17 13.33 1.93
N ASP A 62 -11.88 13.29 2.23
CA ASP A 62 -11.36 13.75 3.50
C ASP A 62 -10.12 14.61 3.29
N LYS A 63 -10.26 15.91 3.56
CA LYS A 63 -9.15 16.86 3.51
C LYS A 63 -8.04 16.48 4.48
N LYS A 64 -8.38 15.91 5.64
CA LYS A 64 -7.40 15.44 6.61
C LYS A 64 -6.54 14.31 6.05
N ARG A 65 -7.12 13.40 5.26
CA ARG A 65 -6.36 12.35 4.59
C ARG A 65 -5.35 12.92 3.60
N TRP A 66 -5.77 13.88 2.79
CA TRP A 66 -4.88 14.57 1.86
C TRP A 66 -3.68 15.20 2.58
N GLU A 67 -3.96 15.97 3.64
CA GLU A 67 -2.93 16.64 4.44
C GLU A 67 -2.04 15.62 5.16
N LYS A 68 -2.62 14.57 5.72
CA LYS A 68 -1.90 13.49 6.40
C LYS A 68 -0.92 12.81 5.46
N LEU A 69 -1.36 12.41 4.28
CA LEU A 69 -0.51 11.69 3.32
C LEU A 69 0.60 12.58 2.78
N ARG A 70 0.33 13.86 2.57
CA ARG A 70 1.36 14.81 2.15
C ARG A 70 2.37 15.08 3.27
N SER A 71 1.89 15.32 4.48
CA SER A 71 2.75 15.60 5.63
C SER A 71 3.63 14.42 6.00
N ALA A 72 3.12 13.21 5.86
CA ALA A 72 3.87 11.98 6.12
C ALA A 72 4.84 11.60 5.00
N GLY A 73 4.85 12.34 3.90
CA GLY A 73 5.79 12.12 2.80
C GLY A 73 5.40 10.99 1.83
N TRP A 74 4.12 10.59 1.80
CA TRP A 74 3.63 9.59 0.86
C TRP A 74 3.31 10.17 -0.51
N ILE A 75 2.90 11.44 -0.53
CA ILE A 75 2.58 12.21 -1.73
C ILE A 75 3.48 13.43 -1.76
N GLU A 76 4.07 13.72 -2.90
CA GLU A 76 4.93 14.88 -3.08
C GLU A 76 4.59 15.66 -4.34
N VAL A 77 5.01 16.92 -4.40
CA VAL A 77 4.83 17.75 -5.59
C VAL A 77 5.85 17.31 -6.64
N TRP A 78 5.33 16.95 -7.83
CA TRP A 78 6.19 16.67 -8.98
C TRP A 78 6.54 17.94 -9.72
N ARG A 79 5.55 18.83 -9.96
CA ARG A 79 5.75 20.08 -10.67
C ARG A 79 4.61 21.06 -10.39
N HIS A 80 4.96 22.34 -10.24
CA HIS A 80 3.98 23.42 -10.28
C HIS A 80 3.75 23.84 -11.73
N ARG A 81 2.50 23.99 -12.12
CA ARG A 81 2.10 24.46 -13.45
C ARG A 81 1.54 25.86 -13.33
N ASN A 82 2.20 26.81 -13.97
CA ASN A 82 1.77 28.20 -14.06
C ASN A 82 1.36 28.49 -15.50
N ARG A 83 0.08 28.37 -15.80
CA ARG A 83 -0.48 28.89 -17.05
C ARG A 83 -1.13 30.25 -16.77
N THR A 84 -1.22 31.10 -17.80
CA THR A 84 -1.53 32.52 -17.72
C THR A 84 -2.69 32.95 -16.80
N SER A 85 -3.65 32.09 -16.49
CA SER A 85 -4.75 32.37 -15.57
C SER A 85 -4.99 31.28 -14.54
N ILE A 86 -4.33 30.12 -14.65
CA ILE A 86 -4.57 28.97 -13.76
C ILE A 86 -3.24 28.43 -13.25
N LYS A 87 -3.08 28.47 -11.93
CA LYS A 87 -1.94 27.84 -11.24
C LYS A 87 -2.43 26.55 -10.61
N TYR A 88 -1.76 25.46 -10.91
CA TYR A 88 -2.06 24.20 -10.26
C TYR A 88 -0.78 23.37 -10.07
N SER A 89 -0.81 22.47 -9.13
CA SER A 89 0.31 21.58 -8.85
C SER A 89 -0.01 20.17 -9.36
N VAL A 90 1.00 19.51 -9.91
CA VAL A 90 0.94 18.10 -10.25
C VAL A 90 1.73 17.35 -9.19
N PHE A 91 1.14 16.29 -8.67
CA PHE A 91 1.68 15.48 -7.60
C PHE A 91 2.05 14.09 -8.10
N LYS A 92 2.83 13.39 -7.34
CA LYS A 92 3.14 11.97 -7.53
C LYS A 92 3.28 11.30 -6.17
N THR A 93 3.20 9.97 -6.14
CA THR A 93 3.61 9.22 -4.97
C THR A 93 5.13 9.36 -4.81
N SER A 94 5.58 9.46 -3.56
CA SER A 94 6.99 9.58 -3.27
C SER A 94 7.75 8.29 -3.57
N PHE A 95 9.08 8.36 -3.62
CA PHE A 95 9.93 7.17 -3.76
C PHE A 95 9.67 6.16 -2.65
N LYS A 96 9.54 6.63 -1.42
CA LYS A 96 9.19 5.82 -0.25
C LYS A 96 7.87 5.05 -0.47
N CYS A 97 6.87 5.71 -1.03
CA CYS A 97 5.58 5.11 -1.33
C CYS A 97 5.71 4.03 -2.41
N SER A 98 6.38 4.35 -3.51
CA SER A 98 6.59 3.39 -4.61
C SER A 98 7.39 2.18 -4.15
N GLN A 99 8.37 2.35 -3.28
CA GLN A 99 9.12 1.24 -2.69
C GLN A 99 8.21 0.32 -1.86
N LEU A 100 7.36 0.89 -1.02
CA LEU A 100 6.43 0.11 -0.20
C LEU A 100 5.49 -0.70 -1.09
N ILE A 101 4.90 -0.07 -2.10
CA ILE A 101 3.95 -0.72 -3.00
C ILE A 101 4.64 -1.83 -3.80
N THR A 102 5.85 -1.59 -4.30
CA THR A 102 6.64 -2.60 -4.99
C THR A 102 6.93 -3.79 -4.06
N ARG A 103 7.26 -3.53 -2.81
CA ARG A 103 7.48 -4.58 -1.82
C ARG A 103 6.22 -5.40 -1.57
N ILE A 104 5.06 -4.74 -1.47
CA ILE A 104 3.78 -5.44 -1.33
C ILE A 104 3.58 -6.40 -2.50
N TYR A 105 3.81 -5.96 -3.73
CA TYR A 105 3.67 -6.82 -4.91
C TYR A 105 4.66 -7.99 -4.90
N ARG A 106 5.91 -7.75 -4.49
CA ARG A 106 6.91 -8.83 -4.38
C ARG A 106 6.51 -9.87 -3.34
N VAL A 107 5.99 -9.44 -2.20
CA VAL A 107 5.48 -10.35 -1.18
C VAL A 107 4.32 -11.19 -1.72
N LEU A 108 3.39 -10.56 -2.43
CA LEU A 108 2.25 -11.26 -3.02
C LEU A 108 2.66 -12.28 -4.09
N LEU A 109 3.74 -11.98 -4.83
CA LEU A 109 4.28 -12.89 -5.85
C LEU A 109 5.19 -13.99 -5.27
N GLY A 110 5.48 -13.94 -3.99
CA GLY A 110 6.37 -14.90 -3.34
C GLY A 110 7.86 -14.61 -3.53
N GLU A 111 8.21 -13.44 -4.08
CA GLU A 111 9.61 -13.04 -4.30
C GLU A 111 10.28 -12.51 -3.04
N GLU A 112 9.51 -12.09 -2.06
CA GLU A 112 9.99 -11.53 -0.80
C GLU A 112 9.10 -12.00 0.33
N ASP A 113 9.68 -12.24 1.51
CA ASP A 113 8.95 -12.65 2.70
C ASP A 113 8.70 -11.48 3.64
N LEU A 114 7.59 -11.52 4.37
CA LEU A 114 7.32 -10.57 5.44
C LEU A 114 8.25 -10.83 6.62
N PRO A 115 8.67 -9.77 7.36
CA PRO A 115 9.53 -9.95 8.54
C PRO A 115 8.83 -10.76 9.63
N VAL A 116 9.53 -11.75 10.20
CA VAL A 116 9.04 -12.60 11.30
C VAL A 116 9.86 -12.48 12.58
N SER A 117 11.00 -11.77 12.55
CA SER A 117 11.81 -11.57 13.75
C SER A 117 11.14 -10.60 14.71
N GLU A 118 11.35 -10.77 16.02
CA GLU A 118 10.80 -9.87 17.04
C GLU A 118 11.20 -8.40 16.85
N ARG A 119 12.38 -8.16 16.25
CA ARG A 119 12.88 -6.82 16.00
C ARG A 119 12.27 -6.14 14.78
N SER A 120 11.80 -6.90 13.81
CA SER A 120 11.32 -6.40 12.53
C SER A 120 9.84 -6.65 12.30
N THR A 121 9.18 -7.43 13.13
CA THR A 121 7.75 -7.65 13.03
C THR A 121 7.00 -6.71 13.97
N PHE A 122 5.92 -6.14 13.47
CA PHE A 122 5.03 -5.28 14.24
C PHE A 122 3.92 -6.06 14.97
N PHE A 123 3.85 -7.34 14.75
CA PHE A 123 2.98 -8.25 15.48
C PHE A 123 3.81 -8.86 16.62
N ASN A 124 3.80 -8.20 17.77
CA ASN A 124 4.73 -8.47 18.87
C ASN A 124 4.26 -9.55 19.86
N ASN A 125 3.27 -10.35 19.50
CA ASN A 125 2.69 -11.44 20.30
C ASN A 125 2.04 -10.99 21.62
N LYS A 126 1.72 -9.69 21.76
CA LYS A 126 1.03 -9.20 22.96
C LYS A 126 -0.46 -9.49 22.96
N SER A 127 -1.07 -9.75 21.79
CA SER A 127 -2.47 -10.06 21.66
C SER A 127 -2.69 -11.36 20.92
N TYR A 128 -3.88 -11.93 21.07
CA TYR A 128 -4.27 -13.10 20.29
C TYR A 128 -4.21 -12.83 18.78
N THR A 129 -4.64 -11.64 18.35
CA THR A 129 -4.59 -11.23 16.94
C THR A 129 -3.17 -11.23 16.41
N ASP A 130 -2.19 -10.71 17.18
CA ASP A 130 -0.78 -10.71 16.78
C ASP A 130 -0.26 -12.12 16.59
N LYS A 131 -0.62 -13.05 17.48
CA LYS A 131 -0.22 -14.47 17.38
C LYS A 131 -0.78 -15.12 16.11
N VAL A 132 -2.04 -14.82 15.77
CA VAL A 132 -2.68 -15.34 14.56
C VAL A 132 -1.97 -14.82 13.31
N TYR A 133 -1.65 -13.52 13.25
CA TYR A 133 -0.95 -12.94 12.12
C TYR A 133 0.47 -13.47 11.98
N ASN A 134 1.21 -13.64 13.08
CA ASN A 134 2.56 -14.21 13.05
C ASN A 134 2.55 -15.64 12.52
N LYS A 135 1.59 -16.45 12.96
CA LYS A 135 1.43 -17.81 12.44
C LYS A 135 1.10 -17.79 10.94
N ALA A 136 0.23 -16.89 10.51
CA ALA A 136 -0.12 -16.76 9.10
C ALA A 136 1.09 -16.36 8.24
N ILE A 137 1.98 -15.50 8.77
CA ILE A 137 3.23 -15.12 8.09
C ILE A 137 4.13 -16.36 7.95
N ASP A 138 4.29 -17.16 9.01
CA ASP A 138 5.08 -18.39 8.96
C ASP A 138 4.53 -19.36 7.91
N ASP A 139 3.21 -19.54 7.85
CA ASP A 139 2.56 -20.40 6.87
C ASP A 139 2.78 -19.89 5.44
N MET A 140 2.71 -18.59 5.23
CA MET A 140 2.98 -17.96 3.94
C MET A 140 4.42 -18.19 3.47
N ILE A 141 5.39 -18.07 4.38
CA ILE A 141 6.80 -18.30 4.08
C ILE A 141 7.01 -19.76 3.68
N LYS A 142 6.39 -20.70 4.37
CA LYS A 142 6.46 -22.13 4.01
C LYS A 142 5.87 -22.40 2.63
N ASP A 143 4.76 -21.77 2.27
CA ASP A 143 4.15 -21.89 0.97
C ASP A 143 5.07 -21.38 -0.14
N ASN A 144 5.81 -20.30 0.12
CA ASN A 144 6.73 -19.69 -0.85
C ASN A 144 8.03 -20.47 -1.04
N THR A 145 8.41 -21.34 -0.11
CA THR A 145 9.66 -22.11 -0.17
C THR A 145 9.52 -23.46 -0.89
N ARG A 146 8.37 -23.74 -1.42
CA ARG A 146 8.14 -24.98 -2.18
C ARG A 146 8.75 -24.94 -3.57
#